data_36f79f6458b9c5544c3288b42f3e6c9c
#
_entry.id   36f79f6458b9c5544c3288b42f3e6c9c
#
_cell.length_a   1.000
_cell.length_b   1.000
_cell.length_c   1.000
_cell.angle_alpha   90.00
_cell.angle_beta   90.00
_cell.angle_gamma   90.00
#
_symmetry.space_group_name_H-M   'P 1'
#
loop_
_entity.id
_entity.type
_entity.pdbx_description
1 polymer ?
#
loop_
_entity_poly.entity_id
_entity_poly.type
_entity_poly.pdbx_seq_one_letter_code
_entity_poly.pdbx_strand_id
1 'polypeptide(L)'
;MSHIRSPIVLMYHGTPDETPDSVYSIKSQVFAKHLKYLQQNGWSTVLFKDLDKAQSLPEKSVVLTFDDGYKDNFQGAFLPLAEQGMKASWFITTDCIGGHAHWLGKTSRQTQMLDAAQLLEMHSAGMEIASHTCSHPDLSLLSYDQQLAEFETAKKVLENLLSTPVTSLAYPFGRFNADSIAAAERSGYSRACTTRPGWFGSENNPFLVRRIAIFSNDSASVLARKLAYADNDVSWRKIVNYYTGRILSKLHIEAGIQ
;
A
#
# COMPACT_ATOMS: atom_id res chain seq x y z
N MET A 1 11.26 -6.51 27.65
CA MET A 1 10.01 -6.28 26.90
C MET A 1 10.32 -6.47 25.42
N SER A 2 9.82 -7.55 24.81
CA SER A 2 9.97 -7.77 23.38
C SER A 2 9.24 -6.63 22.66
N HIS A 3 9.97 -5.84 21.90
CA HIS A 3 9.35 -4.88 20.99
C HIS A 3 8.60 -5.71 19.93
N ILE A 4 7.29 -5.87 20.11
CA ILE A 4 6.43 -6.34 19.04
C ILE A 4 6.63 -5.33 17.90
N ARG A 5 7.36 -5.74 16.86
CA ARG A 5 7.52 -4.90 15.68
C ARG A 5 6.17 -4.83 15.00
N SER A 6 5.59 -3.66 14.95
CA SER A 6 4.34 -3.43 14.21
C SER A 6 4.52 -3.87 12.77
N PRO A 7 3.48 -4.43 12.10
CA PRO A 7 3.54 -4.71 10.67
C PRO A 7 3.99 -3.49 9.87
N ILE A 8 4.66 -3.73 8.76
CA ILE A 8 5.01 -2.67 7.79
C ILE A 8 4.09 -2.82 6.59
N VAL A 9 3.55 -1.71 6.12
CA VAL A 9 2.73 -1.67 4.91
C VAL A 9 3.53 -1.03 3.79
N LEU A 10 3.78 -1.80 2.71
CA LEU A 10 4.48 -1.35 1.52
C LEU A 10 3.48 -0.96 0.44
N MET A 11 3.73 0.14 -0.25
CA MET A 11 2.90 0.67 -1.33
C MET A 11 3.63 0.54 -2.66
N TYR A 12 3.12 -0.32 -3.51
CA TYR A 12 3.50 -0.51 -4.91
C TYR A 12 2.41 0.07 -5.82
N HIS A 13 2.74 0.21 -7.12
CA HIS A 13 1.79 0.55 -8.18
C HIS A 13 1.98 -0.43 -9.35
N GLY A 14 2.50 0.02 -10.49
CA GLY A 14 2.75 -0.84 -11.64
C GLY A 14 3.94 -1.80 -11.46
N THR A 15 3.85 -2.97 -12.10
CA THR A 15 4.92 -3.97 -12.14
C THR A 15 5.19 -4.46 -13.56
N PRO A 16 5.52 -3.56 -14.51
CA PRO A 16 5.77 -3.91 -15.90
C PRO A 16 7.06 -4.73 -16.06
N ASP A 17 7.13 -5.53 -17.14
CA ASP A 17 8.35 -6.24 -17.53
C ASP A 17 9.40 -5.28 -18.12
N GLU A 18 8.92 -4.24 -18.81
CA GLU A 18 9.77 -3.23 -19.42
C GLU A 18 10.20 -2.14 -18.44
N THR A 19 10.94 -1.16 -18.91
CA THR A 19 11.36 -0.02 -18.08
C THR A 19 10.14 0.83 -17.72
N PRO A 20 9.88 1.05 -16.43
CA PRO A 20 8.73 1.83 -16.00
C PRO A 20 8.77 3.27 -16.48
N ASP A 21 7.63 3.80 -16.90
CA ASP A 21 7.44 5.21 -17.22
C ASP A 21 7.22 6.08 -15.99
N SER A 22 6.91 5.46 -14.86
CA SER A 22 6.62 6.12 -13.59
C SER A 22 7.66 5.78 -12.53
N VAL A 23 8.02 6.75 -11.70
CA VAL A 23 8.86 6.54 -10.51
C VAL A 23 8.21 5.60 -9.48
N TYR A 24 6.89 5.43 -9.51
CA TYR A 24 6.15 4.55 -8.61
C TYR A 24 5.99 3.12 -9.15
N SER A 25 6.32 2.85 -10.41
CA SER A 25 6.28 1.51 -10.98
C SER A 25 7.64 0.84 -10.89
N ILE A 26 7.68 -0.44 -10.58
CA ILE A 26 8.92 -1.23 -10.44
C ILE A 26 8.90 -2.39 -11.44
N LYS A 27 10.05 -2.69 -12.06
CA LYS A 27 10.12 -3.86 -12.97
C LYS A 27 9.72 -5.14 -12.25
N SER A 28 8.95 -6.01 -12.93
CA SER A 28 8.54 -7.34 -12.44
C SER A 28 9.72 -8.15 -11.91
N GLN A 29 10.86 -8.13 -12.61
CA GLN A 29 12.09 -8.81 -12.20
C GLN A 29 12.69 -8.26 -10.90
N VAL A 30 12.52 -6.95 -10.61
CA VAL A 30 12.97 -6.35 -9.35
C VAL A 30 11.98 -6.69 -8.24
N PHE A 31 10.68 -6.68 -8.53
CA PHE A 31 9.67 -7.16 -7.60
C PHE A 31 9.91 -8.63 -7.19
N ALA A 32 10.22 -9.51 -8.13
CA ALA A 32 10.58 -10.90 -7.83
C ALA A 32 11.80 -11.00 -6.86
N LYS A 33 12.79 -10.10 -6.98
CA LYS A 33 13.90 -10.02 -6.02
C LYS A 33 13.44 -9.53 -4.64
N HIS A 34 12.43 -8.66 -4.58
CA HIS A 34 11.81 -8.26 -3.32
C HIS A 34 11.11 -9.45 -2.63
N LEU A 35 10.33 -10.25 -3.37
CA LEU A 35 9.68 -11.44 -2.82
C LEU A 35 10.71 -12.45 -2.29
N LYS A 36 11.75 -12.71 -3.07
CA LYS A 36 12.87 -13.59 -2.65
C LYS A 36 13.53 -13.07 -1.37
N TYR A 37 13.78 -11.76 -1.26
CA TYR A 37 14.33 -11.15 -0.05
C TYR A 37 13.41 -11.35 1.16
N LEU A 38 12.11 -11.10 1.01
CA LEU A 38 11.13 -11.28 2.09
C LEU A 38 11.12 -12.72 2.58
N GLN A 39 11.03 -13.69 1.65
CA GLN A 39 11.02 -15.12 1.97
C GLN A 39 12.31 -15.56 2.69
N GLN A 40 13.48 -15.20 2.16
CA GLN A 40 14.78 -15.57 2.73
C GLN A 40 15.04 -14.97 4.12
N ASN A 41 14.38 -13.87 4.45
CA ASN A 41 14.52 -13.18 5.74
C ASN A 41 13.36 -13.46 6.71
N GLY A 42 12.50 -14.42 6.40
CA GLY A 42 11.43 -14.88 7.29
C GLY A 42 10.29 -13.87 7.48
N TRP A 43 10.03 -13.04 6.46
CA TRP A 43 8.86 -12.17 6.46
C TRP A 43 7.62 -12.93 6.03
N SER A 44 6.53 -12.77 6.79
CA SER A 44 5.20 -13.28 6.45
C SER A 44 4.39 -12.19 5.79
N THR A 45 3.90 -12.45 4.56
CA THR A 45 2.96 -11.54 3.92
C THR A 45 1.56 -11.75 4.46
N VAL A 46 0.87 -10.67 4.82
CA VAL A 46 -0.49 -10.65 5.34
C VAL A 46 -1.33 -9.64 4.55
N LEU A 47 -2.65 -9.78 4.61
CA LEU A 47 -3.56 -8.86 3.91
C LEU A 47 -3.75 -7.57 4.71
N PHE A 48 -4.11 -6.49 4.02
CA PHE A 48 -4.37 -5.21 4.66
C PHE A 48 -5.56 -5.28 5.64
N LYS A 49 -6.62 -6.03 5.29
CA LYS A 49 -7.74 -6.29 6.18
C LYS A 49 -7.37 -7.04 7.46
N ASP A 50 -6.29 -7.83 7.44
CA ASP A 50 -5.85 -8.59 8.63
C ASP A 50 -5.21 -7.70 9.70
N LEU A 51 -4.93 -6.43 9.40
CA LEU A 51 -4.42 -5.46 10.36
C LEU A 51 -5.37 -5.20 11.54
N ASP A 52 -6.65 -5.56 11.42
CA ASP A 52 -7.59 -5.54 12.55
C ASP A 52 -7.19 -6.54 13.65
N LYS A 53 -6.44 -7.57 13.29
CA LYS A 53 -5.92 -8.61 14.17
C LYS A 53 -4.42 -8.51 14.35
N ALA A 54 -3.85 -7.30 14.30
CA ALA A 54 -2.40 -7.07 14.29
C ALA A 54 -1.66 -7.77 15.45
N GLN A 55 -2.29 -7.93 16.63
CA GLN A 55 -1.69 -8.62 17.78
C GLN A 55 -1.49 -10.13 17.58
N SER A 56 -2.23 -10.75 16.65
CA SER A 56 -2.12 -12.18 16.32
C SER A 56 -1.27 -12.46 15.08
N LEU A 57 -0.75 -11.42 14.43
CA LEU A 57 0.09 -11.57 13.25
C LEU A 57 1.50 -12.05 13.63
N PRO A 58 2.21 -12.75 12.73
CA PRO A 58 3.61 -13.09 12.91
C PRO A 58 4.47 -11.86 13.22
N GLU A 59 5.52 -12.01 14.02
CA GLU A 59 6.40 -10.91 14.44
C GLU A 59 7.00 -10.12 13.26
N LYS A 60 7.37 -10.82 12.19
CA LYS A 60 7.86 -10.21 10.94
C LYS A 60 6.76 -10.22 9.88
N SER A 61 5.72 -9.42 10.08
CA SER A 61 4.63 -9.26 9.12
C SER A 61 4.84 -8.06 8.22
N VAL A 62 4.57 -8.25 6.93
CA VAL A 62 4.56 -7.20 5.91
C VAL A 62 3.26 -7.29 5.10
N VAL A 63 2.62 -6.15 4.88
CA VAL A 63 1.49 -6.02 3.96
C VAL A 63 2.04 -5.46 2.65
N LEU A 64 1.84 -6.18 1.56
CA LEU A 64 2.12 -5.69 0.21
C LEU A 64 0.83 -5.09 -0.34
N THR A 65 0.83 -3.80 -0.67
CA THR A 65 -0.33 -3.14 -1.27
C THR A 65 0.02 -2.63 -2.66
N PHE A 66 -0.94 -2.71 -3.58
CA PHE A 66 -0.83 -2.22 -4.95
C PHE A 66 -1.98 -1.25 -5.19
N ASP A 67 -1.67 -0.02 -5.58
CA ASP A 67 -2.67 1.00 -5.87
C ASP A 67 -3.04 1.01 -7.35
N ASP A 68 -4.15 1.65 -7.68
CA ASP A 68 -4.72 1.93 -9.00
C ASP A 68 -5.38 0.72 -9.67
N GLY A 69 -4.75 -0.45 -9.67
CA GLY A 69 -5.26 -1.64 -10.35
C GLY A 69 -4.73 -1.80 -11.78
N TYR A 70 -3.46 -1.49 -12.02
CA TYR A 70 -2.82 -1.64 -13.33
C TYR A 70 -2.78 -3.09 -13.79
N LYS A 71 -3.04 -3.34 -15.08
CA LYS A 71 -3.09 -4.67 -15.70
C LYS A 71 -1.78 -5.43 -15.61
N ASP A 72 -0.65 -4.72 -15.64
CA ASP A 72 0.68 -5.33 -15.52
C ASP A 72 0.88 -6.06 -14.18
N ASN A 73 0.13 -5.69 -13.14
CA ASN A 73 0.14 -6.36 -11.85
C ASN A 73 -0.30 -7.83 -11.92
N PHE A 74 -1.11 -8.21 -12.92
CA PHE A 74 -1.53 -9.60 -13.05
C PHE A 74 -0.34 -10.53 -13.29
N GLN A 75 0.47 -10.21 -14.30
CA GLN A 75 1.66 -11.01 -14.63
C GLN A 75 2.85 -10.68 -13.74
N GLY A 76 3.10 -9.39 -13.48
CA GLY A 76 4.31 -8.92 -12.81
C GLY A 76 4.28 -9.05 -11.28
N ALA A 77 3.10 -9.16 -10.67
CA ALA A 77 2.97 -9.27 -9.22
C ALA A 77 2.11 -10.44 -8.76
N PHE A 78 0.87 -10.56 -9.24
CA PHE A 78 -0.07 -11.57 -8.74
C PHE A 78 0.42 -13.00 -8.98
N LEU A 79 0.78 -13.36 -10.21
CA LEU A 79 1.24 -14.73 -10.50
C LEU A 79 2.46 -15.12 -9.66
N PRO A 80 3.55 -14.31 -9.58
CA PRO A 80 4.67 -14.62 -8.71
C PRO A 80 4.33 -14.76 -7.22
N LEU A 81 3.38 -13.96 -6.72
CA LEU A 81 2.90 -14.07 -5.35
C LEU A 81 2.13 -15.37 -5.11
N ALA A 82 1.20 -15.70 -6.02
CA ALA A 82 0.39 -16.91 -5.94
C ALA A 82 1.25 -18.19 -5.99
N GLU A 83 2.24 -18.26 -6.89
CA GLU A 83 3.21 -19.36 -7.00
C GLU A 83 4.00 -19.60 -5.71
N GLN A 84 4.30 -18.54 -4.96
CA GLN A 84 5.04 -18.61 -3.71
C GLN A 84 4.14 -18.71 -2.46
N GLY A 85 2.80 -18.77 -2.63
CA GLY A 85 1.84 -18.78 -1.52
C GLY A 85 1.84 -17.49 -0.70
N MET A 86 2.37 -16.39 -1.25
CA MET A 86 2.42 -15.09 -0.62
C MET A 86 1.11 -14.32 -0.86
N LYS A 87 0.78 -13.37 0.00
CA LYS A 87 -0.45 -12.59 -0.05
C LYS A 87 -0.19 -11.10 -0.28
N ALA A 88 -1.14 -10.42 -0.92
CA ALA A 88 -1.12 -8.98 -1.12
C ALA A 88 -2.55 -8.41 -1.25
N SER A 89 -2.67 -7.08 -1.18
CA SER A 89 -3.94 -6.35 -1.28
C SER A 89 -3.85 -5.35 -2.43
N TRP A 90 -4.88 -5.34 -3.30
CA TRP A 90 -4.98 -4.40 -4.43
C TRP A 90 -6.09 -3.41 -4.18
N PHE A 91 -5.78 -2.12 -4.25
CA PHE A 91 -6.72 -1.01 -4.18
C PHE A 91 -7.13 -0.60 -5.60
N ILE A 92 -8.38 -0.85 -5.96
CA ILE A 92 -8.88 -0.76 -7.33
C ILE A 92 -9.72 0.49 -7.55
N THR A 93 -9.42 1.25 -8.61
CA THR A 93 -10.26 2.33 -9.12
C THR A 93 -11.35 1.73 -10.00
N THR A 94 -12.60 1.80 -9.55
CA THR A 94 -13.64 0.90 -10.07
C THR A 94 -14.22 1.28 -11.42
N ASP A 95 -14.25 2.55 -11.80
CA ASP A 95 -14.73 2.97 -13.13
C ASP A 95 -13.73 2.68 -14.26
N CYS A 96 -12.51 2.28 -13.88
CA CYS A 96 -11.46 1.91 -14.82
C CYS A 96 -11.31 0.39 -15.02
N ILE A 97 -12.10 -0.44 -14.34
CA ILE A 97 -12.02 -1.91 -14.48
C ILE A 97 -12.19 -2.32 -15.95
N GLY A 98 -11.17 -3.00 -16.51
CA GLY A 98 -11.13 -3.42 -17.92
C GLY A 98 -10.91 -2.27 -18.94
N GLY A 99 -10.73 -1.05 -18.45
CA GLY A 99 -10.49 0.16 -19.25
C GLY A 99 -9.07 0.69 -19.12
N HIS A 100 -8.96 2.00 -18.96
CA HIS A 100 -7.68 2.72 -18.91
C HIS A 100 -7.65 3.73 -17.78
N ALA A 101 -6.46 4.01 -17.24
CA ALA A 101 -6.23 4.98 -16.17
C ALA A 101 -6.42 6.43 -16.67
N HIS A 102 -7.62 6.98 -16.59
CA HIS A 102 -7.96 8.29 -17.17
C HIS A 102 -7.26 9.48 -16.49
N TRP A 103 -6.82 9.36 -15.25
CA TRP A 103 -6.10 10.43 -14.52
C TRP A 103 -4.66 10.65 -14.98
N LEU A 104 -4.08 9.74 -15.79
CA LEU A 104 -2.70 9.84 -16.29
C LEU A 104 -2.53 10.77 -17.49
N GLY A 105 -3.57 11.50 -17.91
CA GLY A 105 -3.51 12.47 -19.00
C GLY A 105 -3.11 11.83 -20.34
N LYS A 106 -1.98 12.26 -20.94
CA LYS A 106 -1.57 11.78 -22.27
C LYS A 106 -1.21 10.29 -22.32
N THR A 107 -0.77 9.69 -21.23
CA THR A 107 -0.42 8.26 -21.14
C THR A 107 -1.62 7.40 -20.81
N SER A 108 -2.77 7.98 -20.49
CA SER A 108 -4.01 7.32 -20.11
C SER A 108 -4.41 6.17 -21.05
N ARG A 109 -4.41 6.42 -22.36
CA ARG A 109 -4.85 5.43 -23.37
C ARG A 109 -3.94 4.21 -23.50
N GLN A 110 -2.72 4.26 -22.98
CA GLN A 110 -1.74 3.18 -23.04
C GLN A 110 -1.73 2.36 -21.75
N THR A 111 -2.21 2.91 -20.64
CA THR A 111 -2.19 2.27 -19.34
C THR A 111 -3.47 1.49 -19.12
N GLN A 112 -3.43 0.19 -19.41
CA GLN A 112 -4.56 -0.72 -19.21
C GLN A 112 -4.72 -1.09 -17.73
N MET A 113 -5.99 -1.35 -17.35
CA MET A 113 -6.37 -1.73 -16.01
C MET A 113 -6.80 -3.19 -15.95
N LEU A 114 -6.70 -3.79 -14.75
CA LEU A 114 -7.23 -5.12 -14.47
C LEU A 114 -8.71 -5.21 -14.84
N ASP A 115 -9.08 -6.30 -15.48
CA ASP A 115 -10.48 -6.58 -15.79
C ASP A 115 -11.18 -7.40 -14.69
N ALA A 116 -12.49 -7.53 -14.79
CA ALA A 116 -13.31 -8.22 -13.80
C ALA A 116 -12.92 -9.71 -13.64
N ALA A 117 -12.54 -10.39 -14.73
CA ALA A 117 -12.12 -11.78 -14.67
C ALA A 117 -10.80 -11.95 -13.91
N GLN A 118 -9.83 -11.05 -14.16
CA GLN A 118 -8.56 -11.03 -13.45
C GLN A 118 -8.76 -10.75 -11.96
N LEU A 119 -9.61 -9.78 -11.59
CA LEU A 119 -9.91 -9.47 -10.19
C LEU A 119 -10.57 -10.65 -9.47
N LEU A 120 -11.48 -11.37 -10.13
CA LEU A 120 -12.09 -12.59 -9.57
C LEU A 120 -11.08 -13.71 -9.38
N GLU A 121 -10.16 -13.92 -10.33
CA GLU A 121 -9.10 -14.91 -10.22
C GLU A 121 -8.16 -14.59 -9.04
N MET A 122 -7.71 -13.33 -8.94
CA MET A 122 -6.88 -12.86 -7.83
C MET A 122 -7.58 -13.06 -6.47
N HIS A 123 -8.88 -12.70 -6.40
CA HIS A 123 -9.68 -12.90 -5.19
C HIS A 123 -9.81 -14.37 -4.82
N SER A 124 -10.09 -15.23 -5.80
CA SER A 124 -10.22 -16.70 -5.60
C SER A 124 -8.89 -17.33 -5.14
N ALA A 125 -7.75 -16.78 -5.55
CA ALA A 125 -6.43 -17.17 -5.06
C ALA A 125 -6.12 -16.64 -3.65
N GLY A 126 -7.08 -15.92 -3.01
CA GLY A 126 -6.97 -15.42 -1.64
C GLY A 126 -6.22 -14.10 -1.52
N MET A 127 -6.13 -13.32 -2.59
CA MET A 127 -5.69 -11.94 -2.53
C MET A 127 -6.83 -11.03 -2.05
N GLU A 128 -6.50 -9.90 -1.46
CA GLU A 128 -7.49 -8.90 -1.09
C GLU A 128 -7.68 -7.91 -2.25
N ILE A 129 -8.94 -7.76 -2.68
CA ILE A 129 -9.36 -6.70 -3.61
C ILE A 129 -10.08 -5.65 -2.78
N ALA A 130 -9.57 -4.44 -2.77
CA ALA A 130 -9.96 -3.32 -1.94
C ALA A 130 -10.25 -2.07 -2.78
N SER A 131 -10.75 -1.00 -2.17
CA SER A 131 -11.20 0.19 -2.87
C SER A 131 -10.13 1.26 -3.01
N HIS A 132 -10.04 1.86 -4.21
CA HIS A 132 -9.28 3.08 -4.48
C HIS A 132 -10.19 4.18 -5.06
N THR A 133 -11.41 4.31 -4.52
CA THR A 133 -12.50 5.17 -4.99
C THR A 133 -13.12 4.70 -6.33
N CYS A 134 -14.12 5.43 -6.79
CA CYS A 134 -14.75 5.17 -8.08
C CYS A 134 -13.90 5.71 -9.23
N SER A 135 -13.57 7.01 -9.21
CA SER A 135 -12.98 7.74 -10.33
C SER A 135 -11.55 8.27 -10.08
N HIS A 136 -10.90 7.91 -8.96
CA HIS A 136 -9.56 8.37 -8.59
C HIS A 136 -9.42 9.90 -8.46
N PRO A 137 -10.32 10.61 -7.76
CA PRO A 137 -10.26 12.06 -7.65
C PRO A 137 -9.28 12.53 -6.57
N ASP A 138 -8.92 13.81 -6.61
CA ASP A 138 -8.36 14.50 -5.44
C ASP A 138 -9.49 14.76 -4.43
N LEU A 139 -9.59 13.90 -3.42
CA LEU A 139 -10.65 13.96 -2.42
C LEU A 139 -10.67 15.27 -1.64
N SER A 140 -9.52 15.92 -1.46
CA SER A 140 -9.43 17.18 -0.73
C SER A 140 -10.14 18.35 -1.43
N LEU A 141 -10.48 18.18 -2.72
CA LEU A 141 -11.18 19.18 -3.54
C LEU A 141 -12.69 18.91 -3.64
N LEU A 142 -13.17 17.77 -3.12
CA LEU A 142 -14.56 17.36 -3.19
C LEU A 142 -15.34 17.73 -1.92
N SER A 143 -16.64 17.98 -2.07
CA SER A 143 -17.55 18.08 -0.94
C SER A 143 -17.71 16.71 -0.24
N TYR A 144 -18.20 16.72 1.00
CA TYR A 144 -18.53 15.50 1.75
C TYR A 144 -19.42 14.55 0.95
N ASP A 145 -20.51 15.05 0.35
CA ASP A 145 -21.46 14.21 -0.41
C ASP A 145 -20.82 13.61 -1.66
N GLN A 146 -19.93 14.34 -2.33
CA GLN A 146 -19.18 13.83 -3.48
C GLN A 146 -18.21 12.74 -3.05
N GLN A 147 -17.50 12.92 -1.93
CA GLN A 147 -16.60 11.89 -1.39
C GLN A 147 -17.37 10.65 -0.94
N LEU A 148 -18.53 10.83 -0.29
CA LEU A 148 -19.40 9.73 0.10
C LEU A 148 -19.86 8.92 -1.13
N ALA A 149 -20.28 9.60 -2.19
CA ALA A 149 -20.68 8.95 -3.45
C ALA A 149 -19.54 8.15 -4.09
N GLU A 150 -18.31 8.69 -4.11
CA GLU A 150 -17.10 7.99 -4.59
C GLU A 150 -16.86 6.69 -3.82
N PHE A 151 -16.98 6.72 -2.50
CA PHE A 151 -16.73 5.57 -1.63
C PHE A 151 -17.84 4.52 -1.70
N GLU A 152 -19.10 4.93 -1.61
CA GLU A 152 -20.25 4.01 -1.68
C GLU A 152 -20.35 3.33 -3.05
N THR A 153 -20.12 4.09 -4.13
CA THR A 153 -20.15 3.54 -5.49
C THR A 153 -19.05 2.49 -5.68
N ALA A 154 -17.81 2.83 -5.34
CA ALA A 154 -16.70 1.89 -5.46
C ALA A 154 -16.91 0.62 -4.63
N LYS A 155 -17.32 0.78 -3.38
CA LYS A 155 -17.62 -0.33 -2.47
C LYS A 155 -18.69 -1.26 -3.08
N LYS A 156 -19.80 -0.70 -3.53
CA LYS A 156 -20.90 -1.46 -4.14
C LYS A 156 -20.48 -2.22 -5.39
N VAL A 157 -19.67 -1.59 -6.27
CA VAL A 157 -19.16 -2.25 -7.48
C VAL A 157 -18.32 -3.46 -7.12
N LEU A 158 -17.36 -3.31 -6.19
CA LEU A 158 -16.48 -4.39 -5.79
C LEU A 158 -17.22 -5.49 -5.03
N GLU A 159 -18.12 -5.16 -4.12
CA GLU A 159 -18.90 -6.15 -3.36
C GLU A 159 -19.84 -6.95 -4.28
N ASN A 160 -20.44 -6.31 -5.29
CA ASN A 160 -21.22 -7.02 -6.30
C ASN A 160 -20.36 -7.96 -7.15
N LEU A 161 -19.16 -7.53 -7.53
CA LEU A 161 -18.22 -8.35 -8.31
C LEU A 161 -17.73 -9.56 -7.50
N LEU A 162 -17.30 -9.33 -6.26
CA LEU A 162 -16.59 -10.32 -5.44
C LEU A 162 -17.53 -11.18 -4.58
N SER A 163 -18.77 -10.78 -4.39
CA SER A 163 -19.74 -11.39 -3.47
C SER A 163 -19.22 -11.48 -2.01
N THR A 164 -18.36 -10.56 -1.62
CA THR A 164 -17.76 -10.47 -0.27
C THR A 164 -17.65 -9.01 0.17
N PRO A 165 -17.69 -8.71 1.50
CA PRO A 165 -17.53 -7.36 1.99
C PRO A 165 -16.16 -6.76 1.63
N VAL A 166 -16.14 -5.49 1.22
CA VAL A 166 -14.95 -4.69 0.96
C VAL A 166 -14.81 -3.65 2.06
N THR A 167 -13.81 -3.82 2.92
CA THR A 167 -13.65 -3.02 4.15
C THR A 167 -12.42 -2.12 4.16
N SER A 168 -11.56 -2.23 3.14
CA SER A 168 -10.29 -1.53 3.04
C SER A 168 -10.32 -0.47 1.94
N LEU A 169 -9.72 0.69 2.20
CA LEU A 169 -9.67 1.85 1.30
C LEU A 169 -8.24 2.42 1.20
N ALA A 170 -7.84 2.90 0.03
CA ALA A 170 -6.68 3.80 -0.11
C ALA A 170 -7.13 5.14 -0.70
N TYR A 171 -6.59 6.24 -0.17
CA TYR A 171 -6.91 7.58 -0.67
C TYR A 171 -6.08 7.89 -1.91
N PRO A 172 -6.69 8.26 -3.05
CA PRO A 172 -5.97 8.67 -4.26
C PRO A 172 -4.96 9.79 -3.97
N PHE A 173 -3.75 9.65 -4.53
CA PHE A 173 -2.62 10.57 -4.31
C PHE A 173 -2.21 10.73 -2.83
N GLY A 174 -2.83 10.00 -1.90
CA GLY A 174 -2.70 10.24 -0.46
C GLY A 174 -3.32 11.56 -0.01
N ARG A 175 -4.21 12.16 -0.82
CA ARG A 175 -4.90 13.43 -0.52
C ARG A 175 -6.27 13.16 0.09
N PHE A 176 -6.47 13.68 1.27
CA PHE A 176 -7.70 13.53 2.05
C PHE A 176 -7.82 14.66 3.05
N ASN A 177 -9.03 14.86 3.59
CA ASN A 177 -9.36 15.81 4.65
C ASN A 177 -10.23 15.13 5.73
N ALA A 178 -10.77 15.89 6.67
CA ALA A 178 -11.63 15.36 7.73
C ALA A 178 -12.92 14.74 7.18
N ASP A 179 -13.50 15.34 6.12
CA ASP A 179 -14.68 14.82 5.44
C ASP A 179 -14.40 13.46 4.78
N SER A 180 -13.19 13.24 4.25
CA SER A 180 -12.78 11.96 3.66
C SER A 180 -12.81 10.84 4.70
N ILE A 181 -12.33 11.10 5.91
CA ILE A 181 -12.35 10.13 7.00
C ILE A 181 -13.81 9.83 7.42
N ALA A 182 -14.62 10.87 7.62
CA ALA A 182 -16.02 10.72 8.01
C ALA A 182 -16.84 9.99 6.94
N ALA A 183 -16.64 10.31 5.66
CA ALA A 183 -17.30 9.66 4.53
C ALA A 183 -16.87 8.19 4.39
N ALA A 184 -15.59 7.85 4.57
CA ALA A 184 -15.09 6.48 4.55
C ALA A 184 -15.71 5.64 5.69
N GLU A 185 -15.76 6.18 6.89
CA GLU A 185 -16.42 5.53 8.03
C GLU A 185 -17.92 5.34 7.78
N ARG A 186 -18.61 6.37 7.28
CA ARG A 186 -20.03 6.32 6.94
C ARG A 186 -20.34 5.28 5.86
N SER A 187 -19.45 5.11 4.87
CA SER A 187 -19.57 4.10 3.81
C SER A 187 -19.31 2.68 4.30
N GLY A 188 -18.94 2.49 5.57
CA GLY A 188 -18.72 1.17 6.17
C GLY A 188 -17.36 0.55 5.80
N TYR A 189 -16.34 1.35 5.47
CA TYR A 189 -14.96 0.90 5.51
C TYR A 189 -14.52 0.79 6.97
N SER A 190 -13.66 -0.17 7.27
CA SER A 190 -13.08 -0.33 8.60
C SER A 190 -11.70 0.32 8.71
N ARG A 191 -11.03 0.52 7.57
CA ARG A 191 -9.66 1.00 7.52
C ARG A 191 -9.32 1.68 6.21
N ALA A 192 -8.49 2.74 6.31
CA ALA A 192 -7.93 3.37 5.13
C ALA A 192 -6.43 3.64 5.27
N CYS A 193 -5.71 3.68 4.14
CA CYS A 193 -4.29 3.96 4.14
C CYS A 193 -3.94 5.26 3.40
N THR A 194 -2.85 5.86 3.84
CA THR A 194 -2.27 7.08 3.32
C THR A 194 -0.95 6.79 2.59
N THR A 195 -0.31 7.82 2.04
CA THR A 195 1.04 7.76 1.47
C THR A 195 2.13 8.21 2.46
N ARG A 196 1.76 8.51 3.72
CA ARG A 196 2.70 8.97 4.75
C ARG A 196 3.57 7.81 5.22
N PRO A 197 4.91 7.94 5.23
CA PRO A 197 5.79 6.87 5.70
C PRO A 197 5.72 6.69 7.23
N GLY A 198 5.97 5.48 7.69
CA GLY A 198 6.02 5.15 9.11
C GLY A 198 5.56 3.74 9.43
N TRP A 199 5.67 3.39 10.70
CA TRP A 199 5.19 2.12 11.23
C TRP A 199 3.66 2.08 11.27
N PHE A 200 3.08 0.89 11.07
CA PHE A 200 1.68 0.64 11.42
C PHE A 200 1.46 0.95 12.91
N GLY A 201 0.32 1.58 13.23
CA GLY A 201 0.01 1.97 14.62
C GLY A 201 0.70 3.26 15.09
N SER A 202 1.45 3.97 14.22
CA SER A 202 1.95 5.31 14.55
C SER A 202 0.83 6.35 14.69
N GLU A 203 -0.32 6.08 14.09
CA GLU A 203 -1.54 6.88 14.23
C GLU A 203 -2.59 6.06 14.97
N ASN A 204 -3.27 6.69 15.92
CA ASN A 204 -4.33 6.02 16.69
C ASN A 204 -5.71 6.12 15.97
N ASN A 205 -5.68 6.09 14.64
CA ASN A 205 -6.84 6.18 13.77
C ASN A 205 -6.73 5.13 12.65
N PRO A 206 -7.70 4.19 12.52
CA PRO A 206 -7.66 3.14 11.51
C PRO A 206 -7.74 3.67 10.07
N PHE A 207 -8.22 4.91 9.86
CA PHE A 207 -8.28 5.57 8.56
C PHE A 207 -7.01 6.33 8.19
N LEU A 208 -5.93 6.19 8.97
CA LEU A 208 -4.64 6.87 8.75
C LEU A 208 -3.46 5.88 8.73
N VAL A 209 -3.65 4.68 8.21
CA VAL A 209 -2.58 3.68 8.12
C VAL A 209 -1.45 4.22 7.25
N ARG A 210 -0.24 4.22 7.81
CA ARG A 210 0.97 4.67 7.12
C ARG A 210 1.52 3.59 6.21
N ARG A 211 2.09 3.98 5.08
CA ARG A 211 2.68 3.08 4.09
C ARG A 211 4.04 3.58 3.62
N ILE A 212 4.93 2.66 3.31
CA ILE A 212 6.23 2.94 2.73
C ILE A 212 6.14 2.79 1.22
N ALA A 213 6.36 3.87 0.48
CA ALA A 213 6.35 3.85 -0.97
C ALA A 213 7.56 3.08 -1.52
N ILE A 214 7.30 2.25 -2.53
CA ILE A 214 8.34 1.60 -3.33
C ILE A 214 8.49 2.34 -4.65
N PHE A 215 9.73 2.65 -5.01
CA PHE A 215 10.09 3.41 -6.20
C PHE A 215 10.79 2.54 -7.24
N SER A 216 10.80 2.99 -8.49
CA SER A 216 11.35 2.27 -9.65
C SER A 216 12.81 1.80 -9.49
N ASN A 217 13.60 2.51 -8.69
CA ASN A 217 15.02 2.23 -8.41
C ASN A 217 15.26 1.48 -7.08
N ASP A 218 14.22 1.04 -6.39
CA ASP A 218 14.36 0.34 -5.12
C ASP A 218 14.83 -1.10 -5.34
N SER A 219 16.11 -1.34 -5.08
CA SER A 219 16.66 -2.71 -5.05
C SER A 219 16.24 -3.45 -3.76
N ALA A 220 16.49 -4.76 -3.71
CA ALA A 220 16.26 -5.55 -2.49
C ALA A 220 17.04 -5.02 -1.27
N SER A 221 18.21 -4.41 -1.46
CA SER A 221 18.96 -3.77 -0.37
C SER A 221 18.32 -2.45 0.10
N VAL A 222 17.67 -1.72 -0.79
CA VAL A 222 16.87 -0.54 -0.42
C VAL A 222 15.61 -1.00 0.33
N LEU A 223 14.91 -2.03 -0.15
CA LEU A 223 13.78 -2.64 0.55
C LEU A 223 14.18 -3.06 1.97
N ALA A 224 15.32 -3.72 2.15
CA ALA A 224 15.81 -4.11 3.47
C ALA A 224 15.91 -2.92 4.44
N ARG A 225 16.43 -1.79 3.97
CA ARG A 225 16.51 -0.57 4.78
C ARG A 225 15.13 0.04 5.03
N LYS A 226 14.24 0.07 4.04
CA LYS A 226 12.86 0.54 4.22
C LYS A 226 12.12 -0.26 5.28
N LEU A 227 12.28 -1.58 5.28
CA LEU A 227 11.74 -2.47 6.33
C LEU A 227 12.38 -2.24 7.71
N ALA A 228 13.63 -1.83 7.76
CA ALA A 228 14.33 -1.57 9.03
C ALA A 228 13.97 -0.21 9.65
N TYR A 229 13.71 0.80 8.85
CA TYR A 229 13.52 2.19 9.30
C TYR A 229 12.09 2.71 9.16
N ALA A 230 11.21 1.99 8.43
CA ALA A 230 9.84 2.39 8.10
C ALA A 230 9.77 3.82 7.49
N ASP A 231 10.65 4.10 6.54
CA ASP A 231 10.76 5.40 5.90
C ASP A 231 11.00 5.27 4.38
N ASN A 232 10.52 6.24 3.61
CA ASN A 232 10.72 6.30 2.17
C ASN A 232 12.16 6.68 1.80
N ASP A 233 12.77 7.60 2.57
CA ASP A 233 14.15 8.01 2.39
C ASP A 233 15.07 7.23 3.33
N VAL A 234 15.72 6.23 2.78
CA VAL A 234 16.71 5.37 3.45
C VAL A 234 18.11 5.59 2.89
N SER A 235 18.40 6.81 2.44
CA SER A 235 19.74 7.23 2.02
C SER A 235 20.75 7.12 3.17
N TRP A 236 22.01 6.81 2.84
CA TRP A 236 23.07 6.72 3.84
C TRP A 236 23.24 8.01 4.66
N ARG A 237 23.00 9.16 4.03
CA ARG A 237 23.01 10.46 4.69
C ARG A 237 22.00 10.53 5.84
N LYS A 238 20.76 10.10 5.59
CA LYS A 238 19.69 10.09 6.60
C LYS A 238 19.96 9.08 7.70
N ILE A 239 20.47 7.91 7.35
CA ILE A 239 20.84 6.86 8.30
C ILE A 239 21.97 7.35 9.23
N VAL A 240 23.02 7.94 8.69
CA VAL A 240 24.12 8.50 9.50
C VAL A 240 23.60 9.60 10.42
N ASN A 241 22.79 10.54 9.90
CA ASN A 241 22.21 11.61 10.73
C ASN A 241 21.31 11.07 11.85
N TYR A 242 20.56 10.01 11.61
CA TYR A 242 19.74 9.34 12.64
C TYR A 242 20.61 8.78 13.78
N TYR A 243 21.70 8.08 13.47
CA TYR A 243 22.58 7.52 14.50
C TYR A 243 23.39 8.58 15.22
N THR A 244 23.93 9.58 14.51
CA THR A 244 24.65 10.70 15.13
C THR A 244 23.74 11.51 16.07
N GLY A 245 22.51 11.78 15.68
CA GLY A 245 21.53 12.45 16.54
C GLY A 245 21.22 11.66 17.83
N ARG A 246 21.11 10.33 17.74
CA ARG A 246 20.91 9.47 18.94
C ARG A 246 22.13 9.42 19.85
N ILE A 247 23.34 9.43 19.30
CA ILE A 247 24.58 9.47 20.10
C ILE A 247 24.67 10.80 20.83
N LEU A 248 24.46 11.92 20.10
CA LEU A 248 24.48 13.24 20.68
C LEU A 248 23.42 13.45 21.76
N SER A 249 22.20 12.94 21.55
CA SER A 249 21.13 13.01 22.58
C SER A 249 21.47 12.23 23.84
N LYS A 250 22.10 11.06 23.73
CA LYS A 250 22.58 10.29 24.89
C LYS A 250 23.68 11.02 25.65
N LEU A 251 24.65 11.60 24.93
CA LEU A 251 25.75 12.36 25.54
C LEU A 251 25.25 13.63 26.25
N HIS A 252 24.21 14.30 25.73
CA HIS A 252 23.60 15.46 26.40
C HIS A 252 22.80 15.09 27.66
N ILE A 253 22.19 13.91 27.69
CA ILE A 253 21.49 13.40 28.90
C ILE A 253 22.50 13.04 29.99
N GLU A 254 23.64 12.47 29.65
CA GLU A 254 24.73 12.15 30.60
C GLU A 254 25.44 13.41 31.13
N ALA A 255 25.53 14.48 30.34
CA ALA A 255 26.12 15.74 30.75
C ALA A 255 25.17 16.65 31.58
N GLY A 256 23.88 16.37 31.60
CA GLY A 256 22.86 17.12 32.36
C GLY A 256 22.55 16.56 33.74
N ILE A 257 23.29 15.53 34.23
CA ILE A 257 23.11 14.89 35.52
C ILE A 257 24.39 15.15 36.42
N GLN A 258 24.96 16.33 36.33
CA GLN A 258 25.96 16.81 37.31
C GLN A 258 25.48 18.09 37.97
#